data_2faa196a31367196870d0f6f3ab516b2
#
_entry.id   2faa196a31367196870d0f6f3ab516b2
#
_cell.length_a   1.000
_cell.length_b   1.000
_cell.length_c   1.000
_cell.angle_alpha   90.00
_cell.angle_beta   90.00
_cell.angle_gamma   90.00
#
_symmetry.space_group_name_H-M   'P 1'
#
loop_
_entity.id
_entity.type
_entity.pdbx_description
1 polymer ?
#
loop_
_entity_poly.entity_id
_entity_poly.type
_entity_poly.pdbx_seq_one_letter_code
_entity_poly.pdbx_strand_id
1 'polypeptide(L)'
;MSNNTYNLPTLSNEGGLAAYLAQIKKFPMLDAEEEYMLAKNWQTTGNVKSAEKLVTSHLRLVAKIAMGYKGYGLPLNEMISEGNVGLMQAVKKFEPEKGFRLATYAMWWIKASIQEYILRSWSLVKIGTTTAQKKLFFNLKKLKNQIAPRAEGDLRDEHVKDIANKLDVSEQEVVSMNRRLSGKEQS
;
A
#
# COMPACT_ATOMS: atom_id res chain seq x y z
N MET A 1 -30.41 -0.65 -18.31
CA MET A 1 -29.42 -0.64 -17.21
C MET A 1 -28.15 -1.30 -17.72
N SER A 2 -27.17 -0.51 -18.12
CA SER A 2 -25.93 -1.03 -18.69
C SER A 2 -25.04 -1.53 -17.56
N ASN A 3 -24.86 -2.84 -17.46
CA ASN A 3 -23.84 -3.44 -16.60
C ASN A 3 -22.45 -3.01 -17.13
N ASN A 4 -21.90 -1.97 -16.56
CA ASN A 4 -20.53 -1.54 -16.78
C ASN A 4 -19.59 -2.51 -16.03
N THR A 5 -19.36 -3.68 -16.61
CA THR A 5 -18.32 -4.58 -16.15
C THR A 5 -16.97 -4.03 -16.62
N TYR A 6 -16.22 -3.47 -15.69
CA TYR A 6 -14.81 -3.13 -15.91
C TYR A 6 -14.05 -4.42 -16.25
N ASN A 7 -13.35 -4.45 -17.39
CA ASN A 7 -12.46 -5.54 -17.78
C ASN A 7 -11.14 -5.46 -17.01
N LEU A 8 -11.21 -5.42 -15.69
CA LEU A 8 -10.04 -5.45 -14.85
C LEU A 8 -9.59 -6.89 -14.60
N PRO A 9 -8.27 -7.15 -14.57
CA PRO A 9 -7.74 -8.46 -14.21
C PRO A 9 -8.22 -8.86 -12.81
N THR A 10 -8.70 -10.09 -12.68
CA THR A 10 -9.21 -10.62 -11.40
C THR A 10 -8.15 -11.44 -10.68
N LEU A 11 -8.08 -11.28 -9.37
CA LEU A 11 -7.29 -12.09 -8.46
C LEU A 11 -8.14 -13.29 -8.01
N SER A 12 -7.90 -14.47 -8.58
CA SER A 12 -8.53 -15.71 -8.12
C SER A 12 -7.65 -16.44 -7.11
N ASN A 13 -8.26 -17.21 -6.20
CA ASN A 13 -7.55 -17.83 -5.07
C ASN A 13 -6.65 -19.02 -5.46
N GLU A 14 -6.86 -19.66 -6.61
CA GLU A 14 -6.10 -20.84 -7.04
C GLU A 14 -5.19 -20.49 -8.22
N GLY A 15 -3.90 -20.32 -7.96
CA GLY A 15 -2.89 -20.03 -8.99
C GLY A 15 -3.00 -18.65 -9.65
N GLY A 16 -3.99 -17.85 -9.24
CA GLY A 16 -4.35 -16.57 -9.88
C GLY A 16 -3.35 -15.45 -9.68
N LEU A 17 -2.55 -15.46 -8.60
CA LEU A 17 -1.61 -14.36 -8.35
C LEU A 17 -0.51 -14.29 -9.42
N ALA A 18 0.11 -15.42 -9.79
CA ALA A 18 1.13 -15.46 -10.82
C ALA A 18 0.57 -15.06 -12.19
N ALA A 19 -0.62 -15.55 -12.54
CA ALA A 19 -1.33 -15.18 -13.77
C ALA A 19 -1.68 -13.70 -13.77
N TYR A 20 -2.19 -13.17 -12.66
CA TYR A 20 -2.49 -11.76 -12.48
C TYR A 20 -1.23 -10.89 -12.68
N LEU A 21 -0.13 -11.23 -12.03
CA LEU A 21 1.15 -10.50 -12.16
C LEU A 21 1.69 -10.53 -13.59
N ALA A 22 1.51 -11.65 -14.29
CA ALA A 22 1.87 -11.76 -15.71
C ALA A 22 0.96 -10.89 -16.60
N GLN A 23 -0.34 -10.83 -16.29
CA GLN A 23 -1.32 -10.05 -17.05
C GLN A 23 -1.11 -8.55 -16.88
N ILE A 24 -0.89 -8.06 -15.66
CA ILE A 24 -0.70 -6.62 -15.43
C ILE A 24 0.55 -6.06 -16.09
N LYS A 25 1.56 -6.90 -16.36
CA LYS A 25 2.77 -6.50 -17.08
C LYS A 25 2.51 -6.16 -18.56
N LYS A 26 1.43 -6.67 -19.13
CA LYS A 26 1.08 -6.45 -20.54
C LYS A 26 0.49 -5.07 -20.82
N PHE A 27 -0.06 -4.41 -19.79
CA PHE A 27 -0.61 -3.06 -19.97
C PHE A 27 0.52 -2.05 -20.20
N PRO A 28 0.39 -1.18 -21.23
CA PRO A 28 1.40 -0.16 -21.51
C PRO A 28 1.45 0.89 -20.41
N MET A 29 2.63 1.46 -20.21
CA MET A 29 2.79 2.67 -19.40
C MET A 29 2.36 3.88 -20.22
N LEU A 30 1.70 4.83 -19.57
CA LEU A 30 1.28 6.08 -20.17
C LEU A 30 2.39 7.13 -20.06
N ASP A 31 2.60 7.89 -21.14
CA ASP A 31 3.38 9.12 -21.03
C ASP A 31 2.57 10.25 -20.37
N ALA A 32 3.21 11.37 -20.09
CA ALA A 32 2.58 12.46 -19.35
C ALA A 32 1.43 13.11 -20.12
N GLU A 33 1.53 13.21 -21.43
CA GLU A 33 0.52 13.82 -22.28
C GLU A 33 -0.70 12.92 -22.41
N GLU A 34 -0.50 11.63 -22.68
CA GLU A 34 -1.58 10.65 -22.76
C GLU A 34 -2.32 10.53 -21.42
N GLU A 35 -1.59 10.49 -20.31
CA GLU A 35 -2.16 10.46 -18.96
C GLU A 35 -3.02 11.70 -18.70
N TYR A 36 -2.52 12.88 -19.04
CA TYR A 36 -3.28 14.14 -18.91
C TYR A 36 -4.58 14.11 -19.71
N MET A 37 -4.50 13.71 -20.98
CA MET A 37 -5.67 13.64 -21.87
C MET A 37 -6.72 12.65 -21.36
N LEU A 38 -6.29 11.47 -20.90
CA LEU A 38 -7.20 10.47 -20.33
C LEU A 38 -7.85 10.97 -19.03
N ALA A 39 -7.06 11.58 -18.14
CA ALA A 39 -7.58 12.13 -16.90
C ALA A 39 -8.57 13.27 -17.15
N LYS A 40 -8.27 14.14 -18.09
CA LYS A 40 -9.15 15.23 -18.49
C LYS A 40 -10.47 14.70 -19.09
N ASN A 41 -10.38 13.72 -19.98
CA ASN A 41 -11.57 13.10 -20.58
C ASN A 41 -12.43 12.41 -19.51
N TRP A 42 -11.82 11.71 -18.56
CA TRP A 42 -12.54 11.13 -17.43
C TRP A 42 -13.26 12.19 -16.58
N GLN A 43 -12.59 13.28 -16.23
CA GLN A 43 -13.17 14.35 -15.42
C GLN A 43 -14.36 15.05 -16.12
N THR A 44 -14.21 15.34 -17.41
CA THR A 44 -15.19 16.18 -18.14
C THR A 44 -16.36 15.39 -18.67
N THR A 45 -16.15 14.17 -19.11
CA THR A 45 -17.17 13.35 -19.80
C THR A 45 -17.61 12.13 -19.01
N GLY A 46 -16.90 11.76 -17.92
CA GLY A 46 -17.13 10.51 -17.22
C GLY A 46 -16.82 9.27 -18.06
N ASN A 47 -15.91 9.37 -19.04
CA ASN A 47 -15.58 8.27 -19.93
C ASN A 47 -14.88 7.13 -19.20
N VAL A 48 -15.61 6.04 -18.98
CA VAL A 48 -15.16 4.85 -18.24
C VAL A 48 -13.93 4.21 -18.89
N LYS A 49 -13.81 4.21 -20.22
CA LYS A 49 -12.63 3.65 -20.91
C LYS A 49 -11.36 4.43 -20.59
N SER A 50 -11.47 5.75 -20.42
CA SER A 50 -10.33 6.58 -19.99
C SER A 50 -9.93 6.25 -18.57
N ALA A 51 -10.87 6.10 -17.65
CA ALA A 51 -10.61 5.67 -16.28
C ALA A 51 -9.99 4.26 -16.22
N GLU A 52 -10.50 3.32 -17.01
CA GLU A 52 -9.97 1.95 -17.13
C GLU A 52 -8.50 1.94 -17.58
N LYS A 53 -8.15 2.74 -18.60
CA LYS A 53 -6.75 2.90 -19.04
C LYS A 53 -5.84 3.48 -17.96
N LEU A 54 -6.32 4.48 -17.23
CA LEU A 54 -5.57 5.06 -16.10
C LEU A 54 -5.33 4.03 -14.99
N VAL A 55 -6.32 3.22 -14.66
CA VAL A 55 -6.20 2.17 -13.64
C VAL A 55 -5.27 1.07 -14.12
N THR A 56 -5.49 0.49 -15.30
CA THR A 56 -4.72 -0.66 -15.80
C THR A 56 -3.25 -0.35 -15.98
N SER A 57 -2.90 0.85 -16.41
CA SER A 57 -1.51 1.29 -16.55
C SER A 57 -0.76 1.43 -15.21
N HIS A 58 -1.48 1.51 -14.08
CA HIS A 58 -0.90 1.67 -12.73
C HIS A 58 -1.03 0.42 -11.84
N LEU A 59 -1.58 -0.69 -12.33
CA LEU A 59 -1.71 -1.93 -11.54
C LEU A 59 -0.36 -2.49 -11.10
N ARG A 60 0.70 -2.32 -11.90
CA ARG A 60 2.07 -2.71 -11.52
C ARG A 60 2.59 -1.91 -10.32
N LEU A 61 2.23 -0.64 -10.23
CA LEU A 61 2.58 0.20 -9.08
C LEU A 61 1.93 -0.33 -7.80
N VAL A 62 0.66 -0.72 -7.87
CA VAL A 62 -0.06 -1.32 -6.74
C VAL A 62 0.62 -2.60 -6.27
N ALA A 63 0.93 -3.52 -7.18
CA ALA A 63 1.62 -4.77 -6.86
C ALA A 63 2.99 -4.52 -6.21
N LYS A 64 3.77 -3.58 -6.73
CA LYS A 64 5.08 -3.19 -6.18
C LYS A 64 4.96 -2.64 -4.74
N ILE A 65 3.98 -1.79 -4.50
CA ILE A 65 3.75 -1.22 -3.16
C ILE A 65 3.29 -2.33 -2.19
N ALA A 66 2.34 -3.18 -2.61
CA ALA A 66 1.84 -4.30 -1.79
C ALA A 66 2.95 -5.27 -1.40
N MET A 67 3.89 -5.58 -2.29
CA MET A 67 5.05 -6.42 -1.99
C MET A 67 5.92 -5.85 -0.85
N GLY A 68 5.99 -4.53 -0.72
CA GLY A 68 6.69 -3.86 0.37
C GLY A 68 6.07 -4.12 1.75
N TYR A 69 4.82 -4.57 1.81
CA TYR A 69 4.10 -4.91 3.05
C TYR A 69 4.01 -6.43 3.32
N LYS A 70 4.67 -7.26 2.54
CA LYS A 70 4.64 -8.72 2.67
C LYS A 70 5.05 -9.21 4.08
N GLY A 71 5.92 -8.47 4.77
CA GLY A 71 6.41 -8.82 6.10
C GLY A 71 5.37 -8.77 7.24
N TYR A 72 4.13 -8.38 6.98
CA TYR A 72 3.06 -8.33 7.99
C TYR A 72 2.22 -9.63 8.06
N GLY A 73 2.58 -10.67 7.29
CA GLY A 73 1.95 -11.99 7.35
C GLY A 73 0.54 -12.06 6.78
N LEU A 74 0.13 -11.09 5.97
CA LEU A 74 -1.17 -11.07 5.30
C LEU A 74 -1.06 -11.54 3.84
N PRO A 75 -2.14 -12.09 3.25
CA PRO A 75 -2.16 -12.55 1.88
C PRO A 75 -1.87 -11.40 0.90
N LEU A 76 -0.90 -11.59 0.00
CA LEU A 76 -0.49 -10.57 -0.95
C LEU A 76 -1.61 -10.20 -1.94
N ASN A 77 -2.40 -11.17 -2.36
CA ASN A 77 -3.56 -10.95 -3.23
C ASN A 77 -4.59 -10.01 -2.59
N GLU A 78 -4.83 -10.13 -1.30
CA GLU A 78 -5.76 -9.24 -0.58
C GLU A 78 -5.19 -7.84 -0.45
N MET A 79 -3.89 -7.71 -0.14
CA MET A 79 -3.22 -6.40 -0.10
C MET A 79 -3.23 -5.71 -1.48
N ILE A 80 -3.08 -6.46 -2.57
CA ILE A 80 -3.19 -5.92 -3.92
C ILE A 80 -4.63 -5.47 -4.19
N SER A 81 -5.63 -6.25 -3.81
CA SER A 81 -7.04 -5.88 -3.98
C SER A 81 -7.39 -4.58 -3.25
N GLU A 82 -6.97 -4.44 -2.01
CA GLU A 82 -7.14 -3.21 -1.24
C GLU A 82 -6.36 -2.03 -1.85
N GLY A 83 -5.15 -2.27 -2.32
CA GLY A 83 -4.36 -1.26 -3.05
C GLY A 83 -5.03 -0.81 -4.35
N ASN A 84 -5.68 -1.72 -5.07
CA ASN A 84 -6.45 -1.40 -6.27
C ASN A 84 -7.67 -0.50 -5.95
N VAL A 85 -8.33 -0.72 -4.82
CA VAL A 85 -9.39 0.18 -4.34
C VAL A 85 -8.83 1.59 -4.11
N GLY A 86 -7.65 1.69 -3.47
CA GLY A 86 -6.95 2.97 -3.28
C GLY A 86 -6.60 3.65 -4.60
N LEU A 87 -6.11 2.89 -5.59
CA LEU A 87 -5.83 3.40 -6.93
C LEU A 87 -7.09 3.96 -7.61
N MET A 88 -8.22 3.25 -7.53
CA MET A 88 -9.49 3.73 -8.10
C MET A 88 -9.96 5.02 -7.45
N GLN A 89 -9.80 5.17 -6.14
CA GLN A 89 -10.10 6.43 -5.43
C GLN A 89 -9.18 7.56 -5.91
N ALA A 90 -7.91 7.28 -6.13
CA ALA A 90 -6.96 8.24 -6.68
C ALA A 90 -7.39 8.71 -8.08
N VAL A 91 -7.76 7.79 -8.97
CA VAL A 91 -8.22 8.14 -10.33
C VAL A 91 -9.47 9.02 -10.29
N LYS A 92 -10.41 8.75 -9.39
CA LYS A 92 -11.62 9.57 -9.21
C LYS A 92 -11.34 11.00 -8.78
N LYS A 93 -10.29 11.20 -7.97
CA LYS A 93 -9.98 12.48 -7.34
C LYS A 93 -8.77 13.19 -7.95
N PHE A 94 -8.13 12.58 -8.95
CA PHE A 94 -6.95 13.14 -9.60
C PHE A 94 -7.29 14.39 -10.41
N GLU A 95 -6.52 15.44 -10.19
CA GLU A 95 -6.65 16.72 -10.88
C GLU A 95 -5.40 16.94 -11.77
N PRO A 96 -5.49 16.63 -13.09
CA PRO A 96 -4.33 16.70 -13.98
C PRO A 96 -3.78 18.12 -14.14
N GLU A 97 -4.61 19.15 -13.95
CA GLU A 97 -4.20 20.56 -14.03
C GLU A 97 -3.18 20.98 -12.97
N LYS A 98 -3.07 20.24 -11.87
CA LYS A 98 -2.06 20.51 -10.83
C LYS A 98 -0.63 20.18 -11.23
N GLY A 99 -0.41 19.60 -12.41
CA GLY A 99 0.91 19.32 -12.98
C GLY A 99 1.64 18.12 -12.39
N PHE A 100 1.01 17.33 -11.51
CA PHE A 100 1.60 16.12 -10.96
C PHE A 100 1.20 14.90 -11.79
N ARG A 101 2.08 13.87 -11.78
CA ARG A 101 1.77 12.57 -12.38
C ARG A 101 0.79 11.80 -11.48
N LEU A 102 -0.10 11.02 -12.11
CA LEU A 102 -1.04 10.15 -11.39
C LEU A 102 -0.31 9.19 -10.46
N ALA A 103 0.81 8.61 -10.85
CA ALA A 103 1.60 7.70 -10.02
C ALA A 103 1.99 8.32 -8.67
N THR A 104 2.42 9.57 -8.65
CA THR A 104 2.80 10.30 -7.44
C THR A 104 1.62 10.49 -6.50
N TYR A 105 0.47 10.89 -7.04
CA TYR A 105 -0.76 11.07 -6.29
C TYR A 105 -1.36 9.74 -5.81
N ALA A 106 -1.43 8.75 -6.70
CA ALA A 106 -1.99 7.43 -6.41
C ALA A 106 -1.20 6.67 -5.33
N MET A 107 0.11 6.87 -5.25
CA MET A 107 0.95 6.20 -4.26
C MET A 107 0.46 6.44 -2.82
N TRP A 108 -0.01 7.63 -2.48
CA TRP A 108 -0.59 7.96 -1.18
C TRP A 108 -1.88 7.18 -0.90
N TRP A 109 -2.77 7.13 -1.89
CA TRP A 109 -4.04 6.41 -1.79
C TRP A 109 -3.85 4.90 -1.67
N ILE A 110 -2.94 4.34 -2.48
CA ILE A 110 -2.61 2.91 -2.46
C ILE A 110 -2.04 2.51 -1.10
N LYS A 111 -1.04 3.26 -0.61
CA LYS A 111 -0.46 3.01 0.71
C LYS A 111 -1.47 3.13 1.84
N ALA A 112 -2.31 4.16 1.82
CA ALA A 112 -3.34 4.36 2.83
C ALA A 112 -4.33 3.19 2.89
N SER A 113 -4.80 2.71 1.73
CA SER A 113 -5.73 1.57 1.66
C SER A 113 -5.10 0.27 2.16
N ILE A 114 -3.86 -0.02 1.76
CA ILE A 114 -3.14 -1.22 2.22
C ILE A 114 -2.86 -1.14 3.73
N GLN A 115 -2.42 0.00 4.23
CA GLN A 115 -2.15 0.20 5.66
C GLN A 115 -3.42 0.07 6.50
N GLU A 116 -4.53 0.61 6.04
CA GLU A 116 -5.83 0.47 6.71
C GLU A 116 -6.26 -1.00 6.78
N TYR A 117 -6.10 -1.76 5.70
CA TYR A 117 -6.36 -3.19 5.67
C TYR A 117 -5.48 -3.95 6.66
N ILE A 118 -4.19 -3.69 6.69
CA ILE A 118 -3.25 -4.32 7.64
C ILE A 118 -3.67 -4.03 9.07
N LEU A 119 -3.96 -2.77 9.41
CA LEU A 119 -4.38 -2.38 10.76
C LEU A 119 -5.68 -3.06 11.19
N ARG A 120 -6.67 -3.17 10.31
CA ARG A 120 -7.92 -3.90 10.59
C ARG A 120 -7.66 -5.38 10.85
N SER A 121 -6.81 -6.00 10.05
CA SER A 121 -6.52 -7.44 10.13
C SER A 121 -5.68 -7.80 11.36
N TRP A 122 -4.85 -6.87 11.84
CA TRP A 122 -4.08 -7.04 13.08
C TRP A 122 -4.88 -6.72 14.35
N SER A 123 -6.09 -6.22 14.22
CA SER A 123 -6.88 -5.60 15.28
C SER A 123 -7.73 -6.57 16.12
N LEU A 124 -7.20 -7.72 16.53
CA LEU A 124 -7.76 -8.43 17.70
C LEU A 124 -7.35 -7.76 19.04
N VAL A 125 -6.32 -6.92 19.03
CA VAL A 125 -5.93 -6.04 20.13
C VAL A 125 -5.72 -4.67 19.51
N LYS A 126 -6.53 -3.68 19.85
CA LYS A 126 -6.45 -2.30 19.33
C LYS A 126 -5.01 -1.81 19.31
N ILE A 127 -4.35 -1.93 18.16
CA ILE A 127 -3.14 -1.20 17.88
C ILE A 127 -3.57 0.24 17.85
N GLY A 128 -3.02 1.03 18.76
CA GLY A 128 -3.53 2.34 19.08
C GLY A 128 -3.79 3.22 17.85
N THR A 129 -4.80 4.02 17.99
CA THR A 129 -5.36 4.87 16.92
C THR A 129 -4.52 6.12 16.64
N THR A 130 -3.46 6.40 17.41
CA THR A 130 -2.66 7.61 17.24
C THR A 130 -1.76 7.54 16.01
N THR A 131 -1.53 8.69 15.38
CA THR A 131 -0.62 8.81 14.23
C THR A 131 0.78 8.32 14.56
N ALA A 132 1.28 8.59 15.78
CA ALA A 132 2.57 8.14 16.27
C ALA A 132 2.67 6.61 16.32
N GLN A 133 1.65 5.94 16.84
CA GLN A 133 1.62 4.47 16.91
C GLN A 133 1.51 3.81 15.53
N LYS A 134 0.74 4.38 14.60
CA LYS A 134 0.70 3.92 13.20
C LYS A 134 2.07 4.06 12.53
N LYS A 135 2.72 5.21 12.71
CA LYS A 135 4.06 5.49 12.21
C LYS A 135 5.07 4.49 12.77
N LEU A 136 5.02 4.23 14.06
CA LEU A 136 5.86 3.25 14.73
C LEU A 136 5.62 1.83 14.17
N PHE A 137 4.38 1.38 14.08
CA PHE A 137 4.01 0.07 13.57
C PHE A 137 4.59 -0.22 12.17
N PHE A 138 4.47 0.73 11.24
CA PHE A 138 4.94 0.54 9.86
C PHE A 138 6.44 0.77 9.67
N ASN A 139 7.10 1.50 10.56
CA ASN A 139 8.52 1.83 10.41
C ASN A 139 9.43 0.99 11.31
N LEU A 140 8.92 0.42 12.42
CA LEU A 140 9.75 -0.30 13.39
C LEU A 140 10.52 -1.45 12.73
N LYS A 141 9.87 -2.28 11.96
CA LYS A 141 10.50 -3.44 11.28
C LYS A 141 11.61 -2.98 10.32
N LYS A 142 11.39 -1.93 9.57
CA LYS A 142 12.38 -1.36 8.65
C LYS A 142 13.58 -0.80 9.42
N LEU A 143 13.33 -0.03 10.47
CA LEU A 143 14.39 0.55 11.30
C LEU A 143 15.16 -0.51 12.07
N LYS A 144 14.48 -1.52 12.62
CA LYS A 144 15.12 -2.66 13.27
C LYS A 144 16.10 -3.34 12.31
N ASN A 145 15.70 -3.62 11.08
CA ASN A 145 16.56 -4.23 10.08
C ASN A 145 17.75 -3.34 9.65
N GLN A 146 17.60 -2.03 9.70
CA GLN A 146 18.70 -1.09 9.38
C GLN A 146 19.70 -0.94 10.50
N ILE A 147 19.22 -0.91 11.75
CA ILE A 147 20.06 -0.66 12.94
C ILE A 147 20.69 -1.95 13.45
N ALA A 148 19.95 -3.04 13.43
CA ALA A 148 20.36 -4.34 13.95
C ALA A 148 19.97 -5.50 13.03
N PRO A 149 20.61 -5.65 11.85
CA PRO A 149 20.20 -6.62 10.82
C PRO A 149 20.35 -8.09 11.26
N ARG A 150 21.00 -8.38 12.38
CA ARG A 150 21.20 -9.73 12.94
C ARG A 150 20.61 -9.90 14.34
N ALA A 151 19.88 -8.93 14.86
CA ALA A 151 19.25 -9.04 16.18
C ALA A 151 17.97 -9.88 16.08
N GLU A 152 18.11 -11.17 16.35
CA GLU A 152 16.97 -12.03 16.69
C GLU A 152 16.60 -11.74 18.15
N GLY A 153 15.37 -11.27 18.39
CA GLY A 153 14.85 -11.02 19.73
C GLY A 153 14.64 -9.56 20.11
N ASP A 154 14.78 -9.26 21.38
CA ASP A 154 14.54 -7.92 21.91
C ASP A 154 15.61 -6.91 21.46
N LEU A 155 15.14 -5.70 21.21
CA LEU A 155 16.03 -4.57 20.88
C LEU A 155 16.88 -4.18 22.09
N ARG A 156 18.16 -3.86 21.88
CA ARG A 156 19.02 -3.28 22.92
C ARG A 156 18.55 -1.85 23.24
N ASP A 157 18.79 -1.40 24.44
CA ASP A 157 18.36 -0.07 24.92
C ASP A 157 18.86 1.07 24.03
N GLU A 158 20.09 0.99 23.51
CA GLU A 158 20.62 1.97 22.56
C GLU A 158 19.80 2.05 21.25
N HIS A 159 19.36 0.89 20.72
CA HIS A 159 18.54 0.83 19.52
C HIS A 159 17.12 1.33 19.77
N VAL A 160 16.58 1.08 20.97
CA VAL A 160 15.27 1.61 21.39
C VAL A 160 15.30 3.13 21.42
N LYS A 161 16.36 3.73 21.99
CA LYS A 161 16.54 5.19 22.01
C LYS A 161 16.64 5.79 20.63
N ASP A 162 17.44 5.18 19.75
CA ASP A 162 17.60 5.65 18.38
C ASP A 162 16.28 5.63 17.58
N ILE A 163 15.50 4.56 17.75
CA ILE A 163 14.20 4.41 17.09
C ILE A 163 13.19 5.42 17.66
N ALA A 164 13.17 5.57 18.99
CA ALA A 164 12.30 6.51 19.68
C ALA A 164 12.54 7.94 19.18
N ASN A 165 13.82 8.36 19.10
CA ASN A 165 14.19 9.68 18.60
C ASN A 165 13.84 9.87 17.12
N LYS A 166 14.09 8.88 16.25
CA LYS A 166 13.79 8.97 14.80
C LYS A 166 12.31 9.06 14.50
N LEU A 167 11.47 8.44 15.31
CA LEU A 167 10.02 8.38 15.10
C LEU A 167 9.25 9.35 15.97
N ASP A 168 9.91 10.05 16.88
CA ASP A 168 9.29 10.96 17.85
C ASP A 168 8.20 10.25 18.67
N VAL A 169 8.59 9.17 19.30
CA VAL A 169 7.75 8.33 20.17
C VAL A 169 8.53 8.00 21.47
N SER A 170 7.84 7.55 22.52
CA SER A 170 8.50 7.12 23.75
C SER A 170 9.21 5.78 23.58
N GLU A 171 10.27 5.57 24.37
CA GLU A 171 11.00 4.30 24.42
C GLU A 171 10.08 3.13 24.82
N GLN A 172 9.12 3.38 25.73
CA GLN A 172 8.13 2.40 26.16
C GLN A 172 7.21 1.95 25.02
N GLU A 173 6.81 2.88 24.14
CA GLU A 173 6.01 2.56 22.95
C GLU A 173 6.81 1.68 21.97
N VAL A 174 8.10 1.96 21.78
CA VAL A 174 8.98 1.13 20.92
C VAL A 174 9.09 -0.29 21.47
N VAL A 175 9.37 -0.46 22.76
CA VAL A 175 9.48 -1.78 23.41
C VAL A 175 8.16 -2.54 23.33
N SER A 176 7.03 -1.88 23.65
CA SER A 176 5.69 -2.48 23.59
C SER A 176 5.34 -2.95 22.18
N MET A 177 5.62 -2.12 21.17
CA MET A 177 5.35 -2.46 19.78
C MET A 177 6.25 -3.60 19.28
N ASN A 178 7.53 -3.59 19.65
CA ASN A 178 8.46 -4.68 19.30
C ASN A 178 7.98 -6.04 19.85
N ARG A 179 7.53 -6.10 21.09
CA ARG A 179 6.98 -7.33 21.68
C ARG A 179 5.72 -7.82 20.96
N ARG A 180 4.82 -6.90 20.58
CA ARG A 180 3.60 -7.24 19.83
C ARG A 180 3.89 -7.81 18.43
N LEU A 181 4.88 -7.24 17.73
CA LEU A 181 5.30 -7.72 16.43
C LEU A 181 6.00 -9.08 16.51
N SER A 182 6.88 -9.27 17.49
CA SER A 182 7.62 -10.52 17.69
C SER A 182 6.72 -11.67 18.16
N GLY A 183 5.70 -11.41 18.99
CA GLY A 183 4.77 -12.42 19.47
C GLY A 183 3.88 -13.06 18.40
N LYS A 184 3.72 -12.42 17.24
CA LYS A 184 2.95 -12.95 16.11
C LYS A 184 3.80 -13.74 15.09
N GLU A 185 5.11 -13.59 15.13
CA GLU A 185 6.03 -14.36 14.28
C GLU A 185 6.23 -15.80 14.81
N GLN A 186 5.80 -16.10 16.05
CA GLN A 186 5.92 -17.41 16.69
C GLN A 186 4.60 -18.22 16.70
N SER A 187 3.54 -17.72 16.10
CA SER A 187 2.23 -18.40 15.99
C SER A 187 1.92 -18.77 14.50
#